data_d35ca1fe340c80835232e2689587eb9a
#
_entry.id   d35ca1fe340c80835232e2689587eb9a
#
_cell.length_a   1.000
_cell.length_b   1.000
_cell.length_c   1.000
_cell.angle_alpha   90.00
_cell.angle_beta   90.00
_cell.angle_gamma   90.00
#
_symmetry.space_group_name_H-M   'P 1'
#
loop_
_entity.id
_entity.type
_entity.pdbx_description
1 polymer ?
#
loop_
_entity_poly.entity_id
_entity_poly.type
_entity_poly.pdbx_seq_one_letter_code
_entity_poly.pdbx_strand_id
1 'polypeptide(L)'
;MIKLLYIWEFLRPVTNNNMNTPGKWVVVRVDGKIASVSKDYSGLSDTAKILASKKNLEYKEIHANVVSDEEIWRLRESVSLEDLILFGSPFRKKIWEALFSLTHPQEYTTDEGIEISPGTRMMSYSDFAQYCGCPAGARAVAHAVGMNPLPVLIPCHLIVPKETMDRIRELRRNAEQTLFKGEDLFPFRKLDYGEYALGRDLKRDLVLREIH
;
A
#
# COMPACT_ATOMS: atom_id res chain seq x y z
N MET A 1 -17.93 -8.96 27.65
CA MET A 1 -16.85 -8.05 28.10
C MET A 1 -15.56 -8.85 28.06
N ILE A 2 -15.04 -9.10 26.82
CA ILE A 2 -13.96 -10.03 26.57
C ILE A 2 -12.72 -9.26 26.12
N LYS A 3 -11.68 -9.29 26.96
CA LYS A 3 -10.26 -9.37 26.63
C LYS A 3 -9.59 -8.21 25.86
N LEU A 4 -10.07 -6.99 25.95
CA LEU A 4 -9.21 -5.80 25.69
C LEU A 4 -8.00 -5.76 26.65
N LEU A 5 -8.07 -6.44 27.79
CA LEU A 5 -6.96 -6.60 28.76
C LEU A 5 -5.76 -7.39 28.18
N TYR A 6 -5.97 -8.35 27.28
CA TYR A 6 -4.87 -9.12 26.68
C TYR A 6 -4.07 -8.33 25.67
N ILE A 7 -4.68 -7.36 24.98
CA ILE A 7 -3.95 -6.48 24.03
C ILE A 7 -2.95 -5.60 24.80
N TRP A 8 -3.28 -5.15 26.01
CA TRP A 8 -2.41 -4.33 26.86
C TRP A 8 -1.23 -5.11 27.46
N GLU A 9 -1.39 -6.35 27.81
CA GLU A 9 -0.28 -7.17 28.34
C GLU A 9 0.74 -7.54 27.25
N PHE A 10 0.31 -7.75 26.00
CA PHE A 10 1.20 -7.97 24.86
C PHE A 10 1.92 -6.68 24.39
N LEU A 11 1.34 -5.50 24.64
CA LEU A 11 1.96 -4.22 24.27
C LEU A 11 3.07 -3.78 25.25
N ARG A 12 3.12 -4.31 26.48
CA ARG A 12 4.10 -3.90 27.50
C ARG A 12 5.58 -4.13 27.13
N PRO A 13 5.99 -5.20 26.45
CA PRO A 13 7.41 -5.40 26.10
C PRO A 13 7.86 -4.59 24.90
N VAL A 14 6.94 -4.04 24.10
CA VAL A 14 7.24 -3.42 22.79
C VAL A 14 7.29 -1.88 22.87
N THR A 15 6.89 -1.30 23.99
CA THR A 15 6.95 0.17 24.21
C THR A 15 8.36 0.69 24.53
N ASN A 16 9.38 -0.17 24.60
CA ASN A 16 10.76 0.26 24.80
C ASN A 16 11.46 0.66 23.49
N ASN A 17 11.35 1.96 23.19
CA ASN A 17 12.42 2.84 22.72
C ASN A 17 13.25 2.50 21.47
N ASN A 18 12.71 1.90 20.37
CA ASN A 18 13.43 1.95 19.09
C ASN A 18 12.54 1.78 17.85
N MET A 19 11.33 2.32 17.84
CA MET A 19 10.35 2.15 16.76
C MET A 19 10.51 3.11 15.58
N ASN A 20 11.31 4.18 15.73
CA ASN A 20 11.69 5.07 14.63
C ASN A 20 12.93 4.58 13.86
N THR A 21 13.21 3.28 13.91
CA THR A 21 14.31 2.72 13.12
C THR A 21 13.90 2.69 11.65
N PRO A 22 14.60 3.38 10.74
CA PRO A 22 14.35 3.28 9.32
C PRO A 22 14.32 1.81 8.87
N GLY A 23 13.42 1.48 7.95
CA GLY A 23 13.38 0.13 7.37
C GLY A 23 12.57 -0.91 8.14
N LYS A 24 11.74 -0.52 9.13
CA LYS A 24 10.87 -1.47 9.85
C LYS A 24 9.39 -1.20 9.57
N TRP A 25 8.60 -2.29 9.58
CA TRP A 25 7.15 -2.29 9.43
C TRP A 25 6.50 -3.11 10.54
N VAL A 26 5.30 -2.73 10.94
CA VAL A 26 4.46 -3.50 11.87
C VAL A 26 3.35 -4.14 11.05
N VAL A 27 3.31 -5.47 11.04
CA VAL A 27 2.28 -6.28 10.37
C VAL A 27 1.35 -6.85 11.44
N VAL A 28 0.07 -6.47 11.40
CA VAL A 28 -0.96 -6.97 12.31
C VAL A 28 -1.73 -8.09 11.64
N ARG A 29 -1.84 -9.22 12.31
CA ARG A 29 -2.63 -10.38 11.89
C ARG A 29 -3.79 -10.62 12.84
N VAL A 30 -4.90 -11.06 12.28
CA VAL A 30 -6.09 -11.48 13.00
C VAL A 30 -6.48 -12.87 12.49
N ASP A 31 -6.48 -13.86 13.36
CA ASP A 31 -6.71 -15.27 13.00
C ASP A 31 -5.85 -15.71 11.79
N GLY A 32 -4.56 -15.35 11.80
CA GLY A 32 -3.59 -15.66 10.76
C GLY A 32 -3.59 -14.73 9.54
N LYS A 33 -4.69 -14.00 9.25
CA LYS A 33 -4.82 -13.10 8.11
C LYS A 33 -4.30 -11.70 8.42
N ILE A 34 -3.71 -11.03 7.43
CA ILE A 34 -3.13 -9.69 7.60
C ILE A 34 -4.25 -8.64 7.59
N ALA A 35 -4.32 -7.84 8.64
CA ALA A 35 -5.36 -6.84 8.86
C ALA A 35 -4.86 -5.40 8.69
N SER A 36 -3.60 -5.13 9.01
CA SER A 36 -2.95 -3.82 8.76
C SER A 36 -1.44 -3.92 8.65
N VAL A 37 -0.86 -2.92 8.00
CA VAL A 37 0.58 -2.69 7.88
C VAL A 37 0.83 -1.21 8.18
N SER A 38 1.81 -0.90 9.02
CA SER A 38 2.14 0.48 9.41
C SER A 38 3.62 0.62 9.74
N LYS A 39 4.11 1.86 9.91
CA LYS A 39 5.48 2.13 10.37
C LYS A 39 5.60 2.12 11.91
N ASP A 40 4.48 2.04 12.60
CA ASP A 40 4.38 2.02 14.06
C ASP A 40 3.23 1.11 14.50
N TYR A 41 2.90 1.10 15.79
CA TYR A 41 1.80 0.30 16.33
C TYR A 41 0.40 0.94 16.17
N SER A 42 0.26 2.05 15.45
CA SER A 42 -1.05 2.67 15.19
C SER A 42 -2.01 1.69 14.52
N GLY A 43 -1.54 0.91 13.55
CA GLY A 43 -2.32 -0.12 12.88
C GLY A 43 -2.89 -1.19 13.81
N LEU A 44 -2.17 -1.56 14.88
CA LEU A 44 -2.68 -2.49 15.90
C LEU A 44 -3.83 -1.85 16.69
N SER A 45 -3.66 -0.59 17.14
CA SER A 45 -4.71 0.15 17.85
C SER A 45 -5.97 0.31 17.00
N ASP A 46 -5.81 0.66 15.73
CA ASP A 46 -6.94 0.86 14.82
C ASP A 46 -7.64 -0.46 14.47
N THR A 47 -6.89 -1.54 14.25
CA THR A 47 -7.45 -2.89 14.09
C THR A 47 -8.26 -3.29 15.31
N ALA A 48 -7.73 -3.11 16.51
CA ALA A 48 -8.44 -3.42 17.76
C ALA A 48 -9.74 -2.63 17.92
N LYS A 49 -9.74 -1.31 17.60
CA LYS A 49 -10.96 -0.48 17.62
C LYS A 49 -12.01 -0.97 16.63
N ILE A 50 -11.59 -1.31 15.40
CA ILE A 50 -12.49 -1.85 14.37
C ILE A 50 -13.13 -3.15 14.84
N LEU A 51 -12.33 -4.07 15.39
CA LEU A 51 -12.83 -5.34 15.91
C LEU A 51 -13.79 -5.15 17.07
N ALA A 52 -13.47 -4.26 18.01
CA ALA A 52 -14.34 -3.94 19.15
C ALA A 52 -15.69 -3.34 18.73
N SER A 53 -15.75 -2.63 17.60
CA SER A 53 -16.97 -2.04 17.05
C SER A 53 -17.91 -3.06 16.38
N LYS A 54 -17.40 -4.23 16.01
CA LYS A 54 -18.14 -5.28 15.29
C LYS A 54 -18.66 -6.33 16.26
N LYS A 55 -19.92 -6.21 16.67
CA LYS A 55 -20.58 -7.04 17.70
C LYS A 55 -20.65 -8.55 17.41
N ASN A 56 -20.43 -8.99 16.16
CA ASN A 56 -20.66 -10.38 15.74
C ASN A 56 -19.40 -11.09 15.21
N LEU A 57 -18.20 -10.53 15.44
CA LEU A 57 -16.96 -11.17 15.00
C LEU A 57 -16.23 -11.76 16.20
N GLU A 58 -16.25 -13.10 16.30
CA GLU A 58 -15.39 -13.85 17.21
C GLU A 58 -13.99 -13.98 16.61
N TYR A 59 -13.14 -12.98 16.80
CA TYR A 59 -11.72 -13.13 16.52
C TYR A 59 -11.02 -13.72 17.73
N LYS A 60 -10.26 -14.75 17.51
CA LYS A 60 -9.61 -15.52 18.57
C LYS A 60 -8.22 -14.99 18.92
N GLU A 61 -7.52 -14.45 17.91
CA GLU A 61 -6.10 -14.15 18.05
C GLU A 61 -5.69 -12.92 17.24
N ILE A 62 -4.98 -11.98 17.88
CA ILE A 62 -4.40 -10.80 17.24
C ILE A 62 -2.91 -10.79 17.53
N HIS A 63 -2.08 -10.78 16.49
CA HIS A 63 -0.63 -10.69 16.60
C HIS A 63 -0.10 -9.47 15.85
N ALA A 64 0.97 -8.86 16.39
CA ALA A 64 1.74 -7.83 15.72
C ALA A 64 3.20 -8.26 15.62
N ASN A 65 3.72 -8.32 14.41
CA ASN A 65 5.11 -8.64 14.13
C ASN A 65 5.82 -7.46 13.50
N VAL A 66 7.05 -7.21 13.93
CA VAL A 66 7.94 -6.23 13.29
C VAL A 66 8.75 -6.95 12.23
N VAL A 67 8.71 -6.43 11.01
CA VAL A 67 9.42 -6.97 9.84
C VAL A 67 10.29 -5.89 9.20
N SER A 68 11.34 -6.29 8.48
CA SER A 68 12.22 -5.39 7.71
C SER A 68 11.56 -4.93 6.39
N ASP A 69 12.22 -3.99 5.71
CA ASP A 69 11.81 -3.57 4.36
C ASP A 69 11.88 -4.75 3.37
N GLU A 70 12.88 -5.60 3.45
CA GLU A 70 13.00 -6.78 2.58
C GLU A 70 11.90 -7.81 2.84
N GLU A 71 11.57 -8.03 4.12
CA GLU A 71 10.53 -8.99 4.51
C GLU A 71 9.14 -8.53 4.07
N ILE A 72 8.81 -7.23 4.15
CA ILE A 72 7.51 -6.73 3.70
C ILE A 72 7.36 -6.86 2.17
N TRP A 73 8.45 -6.67 1.41
CA TRP A 73 8.43 -6.88 -0.04
C TRP A 73 8.28 -8.36 -0.42
N ARG A 74 8.99 -9.27 0.25
CA ARG A 74 8.77 -10.72 0.05
C ARG A 74 7.36 -11.14 0.41
N LEU A 75 6.80 -10.56 1.49
CA LEU A 75 5.42 -10.83 1.89
C LEU A 75 4.44 -10.38 0.80
N ARG A 76 4.66 -9.21 0.19
CA ARG A 76 3.85 -8.74 -0.94
C ARG A 76 3.87 -9.70 -2.12
N GLU A 77 5.02 -10.26 -2.47
CA GLU A 77 5.16 -11.19 -3.60
C GLU A 77 4.42 -12.52 -3.37
N SER A 78 4.25 -12.91 -2.12
CA SER A 78 3.65 -14.21 -1.74
C SER A 78 2.20 -14.12 -1.30
N VAL A 79 1.68 -12.92 -0.97
CA VAL A 79 0.35 -12.73 -0.40
C VAL A 79 -0.72 -12.80 -1.48
N SER A 80 -1.85 -13.41 -1.18
CA SER A 80 -3.09 -13.37 -1.96
C SER A 80 -4.14 -12.48 -1.30
N LEU A 81 -5.21 -12.12 -2.02
CA LEU A 81 -6.33 -11.38 -1.43
C LEU A 81 -7.01 -12.14 -0.29
N GLU A 82 -6.99 -13.48 -0.32
CA GLU A 82 -7.57 -14.32 0.72
C GLU A 82 -6.80 -14.25 2.04
N ASP A 83 -5.52 -13.89 2.00
CA ASP A 83 -4.66 -13.69 3.17
C ASP A 83 -4.89 -12.34 3.86
N LEU A 84 -5.68 -11.45 3.23
CA LEU A 84 -5.93 -10.09 3.71
C LEU A 84 -7.32 -9.95 4.33
N ILE A 85 -7.43 -9.12 5.37
CA ILE A 85 -8.70 -8.67 5.92
C ILE A 85 -8.92 -7.21 5.54
N LEU A 86 -9.85 -6.95 4.63
CA LEU A 86 -10.18 -5.60 4.19
C LEU A 86 -11.28 -5.01 5.08
N PHE A 87 -10.88 -4.22 6.08
CA PHE A 87 -11.81 -3.47 6.92
C PHE A 87 -12.22 -2.15 6.26
N GLY A 88 -13.31 -2.17 5.52
CA GLY A 88 -13.81 -0.99 4.82
C GLY A 88 -15.25 -1.12 4.33
N SER A 89 -15.80 -0.01 3.82
CA SER A 89 -17.07 -0.04 3.08
C SER A 89 -16.91 -0.86 1.78
N PRO A 90 -18.01 -1.35 1.19
CA PRO A 90 -17.94 -2.08 -0.09
C PRO A 90 -17.19 -1.30 -1.17
N PHE A 91 -17.39 0.03 -1.25
CA PHE A 91 -16.67 0.89 -2.16
C PHE A 91 -15.16 0.87 -1.92
N ARG A 92 -14.69 1.05 -0.67
CA ARG A 92 -13.26 1.02 -0.34
C ARG A 92 -12.64 -0.34 -0.66
N LYS A 93 -13.33 -1.42 -0.35
CA LYS A 93 -12.86 -2.78 -0.66
C LYS A 93 -12.64 -2.96 -2.16
N LYS A 94 -13.62 -2.56 -3.00
CA LYS A 94 -13.49 -2.58 -4.47
C LYS A 94 -12.24 -1.81 -4.94
N ILE A 95 -11.99 -0.62 -4.39
CA ILE A 95 -10.81 0.19 -4.74
C ILE A 95 -9.51 -0.50 -4.30
N TRP A 96 -9.47 -1.12 -3.13
CA TRP A 96 -8.28 -1.81 -2.62
C TRP A 96 -8.00 -3.12 -3.38
N GLU A 97 -9.02 -3.84 -3.79
CA GLU A 97 -8.91 -5.01 -4.68
C GLU A 97 -8.35 -4.61 -6.05
N ALA A 98 -8.83 -3.50 -6.62
CA ALA A 98 -8.29 -2.94 -7.85
C ALA A 98 -6.83 -2.47 -7.70
N LEU A 99 -6.45 -1.88 -6.55
CA LEU A 99 -5.05 -1.56 -6.25
C LEU A 99 -4.18 -2.81 -6.18
N PHE A 100 -4.67 -3.87 -5.53
CA PHE A 100 -3.94 -5.12 -5.39
C PHE A 100 -3.62 -5.73 -6.76
N SER A 101 -4.55 -5.66 -7.72
CA SER A 101 -4.36 -6.18 -9.08
C SER A 101 -3.26 -5.45 -9.89
N LEU A 102 -2.82 -4.25 -9.46
CA LEU A 102 -1.73 -3.54 -10.14
C LEU A 102 -0.37 -4.25 -10.01
N THR A 103 -0.20 -5.09 -9.00
CA THR A 103 1.03 -5.85 -8.75
C THR A 103 0.81 -7.36 -8.79
N HIS A 104 -0.46 -7.78 -8.82
CA HIS A 104 -0.89 -9.17 -8.94
C HIS A 104 -1.85 -9.27 -10.13
N PRO A 105 -1.35 -9.16 -11.38
CA PRO A 105 -2.20 -9.11 -12.57
C PRO A 105 -3.02 -10.40 -12.71
N GLN A 106 -4.31 -10.22 -12.94
CA GLN A 106 -5.19 -11.29 -13.41
C GLN A 106 -5.06 -11.41 -14.94
N GLU A 107 -5.33 -12.58 -15.51
CA GLU A 107 -5.19 -12.87 -16.95
C GLU A 107 -5.96 -11.92 -17.90
N TYR A 108 -6.85 -11.09 -17.37
CA TYR A 108 -7.75 -10.20 -18.13
C TYR A 108 -7.58 -8.70 -17.84
N THR A 109 -6.46 -8.28 -17.25
CA THR A 109 -6.21 -6.85 -17.01
C THR A 109 -5.83 -6.14 -18.31
N THR A 110 -6.59 -5.11 -18.69
CA THR A 110 -6.26 -4.21 -19.80
C THR A 110 -5.05 -3.34 -19.47
N ASP A 111 -4.26 -2.95 -20.48
CA ASP A 111 -3.04 -2.13 -20.32
C ASP A 111 -3.38 -0.64 -20.14
N GLU A 112 -4.12 -0.31 -19.09
CA GLU A 112 -4.55 1.08 -18.79
C GLU A 112 -3.55 1.87 -17.92
N GLY A 113 -2.33 1.40 -17.76
CA GLY A 113 -1.30 2.06 -16.95
C GLY A 113 0.07 2.03 -17.61
N ILE A 114 1.08 2.58 -16.92
CA ILE A 114 2.49 2.39 -17.29
C ILE A 114 3.01 1.20 -16.52
N GLU A 115 3.50 0.21 -17.23
CA GLU A 115 4.26 -0.88 -16.65
C GLU A 115 5.67 -0.39 -16.32
N ILE A 116 6.08 -0.50 -15.06
CA ILE A 116 7.38 -0.06 -14.56
C ILE A 116 8.31 -1.19 -14.19
N SER A 117 7.75 -2.35 -13.93
CA SER A 117 8.45 -3.64 -13.85
C SER A 117 7.46 -4.72 -14.26
N PRO A 118 7.91 -5.95 -14.58
CA PRO A 118 7.00 -7.02 -15.00
C PRO A 118 5.85 -7.19 -14.00
N GLY A 119 4.62 -6.99 -14.48
CA GLY A 119 3.41 -7.11 -13.69
C GLY A 119 3.08 -5.95 -12.75
N THR A 120 3.89 -4.88 -12.71
CA THR A 120 3.63 -3.71 -11.88
C THR A 120 3.16 -2.53 -12.72
N ARG A 121 2.03 -1.94 -12.37
CA ARG A 121 1.43 -0.82 -13.11
C ARG A 121 1.28 0.42 -12.25
N MET A 122 1.77 1.55 -12.76
CA MET A 122 1.55 2.87 -12.18
C MET A 122 0.47 3.61 -12.96
N MET A 123 -0.41 4.31 -12.26
CA MET A 123 -1.51 5.09 -12.85
C MET A 123 -1.61 6.48 -12.24
N SER A 124 -2.22 7.42 -12.99
CA SER A 124 -2.72 8.64 -12.38
C SER A 124 -4.01 8.38 -11.61
N TYR A 125 -4.37 9.27 -10.67
CA TYR A 125 -5.65 9.17 -9.93
C TYR A 125 -6.87 9.16 -10.87
N SER A 126 -6.82 9.90 -11.98
CA SER A 126 -7.91 9.93 -12.96
C SER A 126 -7.99 8.63 -13.75
N ASP A 127 -6.87 8.10 -14.22
CA ASP A 127 -6.83 6.85 -14.97
C ASP A 127 -7.24 5.67 -14.07
N PHE A 128 -6.79 5.67 -12.83
CA PHE A 128 -7.19 4.66 -11.85
C PHE A 128 -8.67 4.74 -11.49
N ALA A 129 -9.27 5.94 -11.41
CA ALA A 129 -10.71 6.09 -11.21
C ALA A 129 -11.51 5.53 -12.40
N GLN A 130 -11.01 5.71 -13.62
CA GLN A 130 -11.58 5.10 -14.84
C GLN A 130 -11.45 3.58 -14.79
N TYR A 131 -10.26 3.06 -14.45
CA TYR A 131 -9.99 1.64 -14.26
C TYR A 131 -10.96 0.99 -13.26
N CYS A 132 -11.26 1.66 -12.16
CA CYS A 132 -12.24 1.22 -11.16
C CYS A 132 -13.72 1.33 -11.62
N GLY A 133 -13.99 1.82 -12.85
CA GLY A 133 -15.34 2.07 -13.34
C GLY A 133 -16.01 3.27 -12.65
N CYS A 134 -15.26 4.24 -12.16
CA CYS A 134 -15.73 5.43 -11.44
C CYS A 134 -15.13 6.74 -12.01
N PRO A 135 -15.21 7.02 -13.32
CA PRO A 135 -14.49 8.14 -13.94
C PRO A 135 -14.88 9.51 -13.36
N ALA A 136 -16.14 9.71 -12.99
CA ALA A 136 -16.62 10.93 -12.34
C ALA A 136 -16.29 10.99 -10.83
N GLY A 137 -15.79 9.89 -10.24
CA GLY A 137 -15.56 9.72 -8.81
C GLY A 137 -14.10 9.86 -8.37
N ALA A 138 -13.22 10.50 -9.15
CA ALA A 138 -11.78 10.55 -8.89
C ALA A 138 -11.40 10.99 -7.45
N ARG A 139 -12.13 11.94 -6.86
CA ARG A 139 -11.90 12.38 -5.47
C ARG A 139 -12.26 11.30 -4.45
N ALA A 140 -13.38 10.59 -4.65
CA ALA A 140 -13.78 9.50 -3.77
C ALA A 140 -12.83 8.32 -3.87
N VAL A 141 -12.34 8.00 -5.09
CA VAL A 141 -11.32 7.00 -5.35
C VAL A 141 -10.01 7.39 -4.66
N ALA A 142 -9.53 8.63 -4.85
CA ALA A 142 -8.32 9.12 -4.20
C ALA A 142 -8.41 9.05 -2.65
N HIS A 143 -9.57 9.39 -2.09
CA HIS A 143 -9.80 9.24 -0.65
C HIS A 143 -9.74 7.76 -0.22
N ALA A 144 -10.35 6.85 -0.98
CA ALA A 144 -10.29 5.41 -0.69
C ALA A 144 -8.86 4.86 -0.80
N VAL A 145 -8.07 5.31 -1.78
CA VAL A 145 -6.63 5.00 -1.93
C VAL A 145 -5.86 5.44 -0.69
N GLY A 146 -6.09 6.67 -0.20
CA GLY A 146 -5.44 7.21 1.01
C GLY A 146 -5.82 6.51 2.31
N MET A 147 -6.98 5.83 2.34
CA MET A 147 -7.47 5.07 3.51
C MET A 147 -7.03 3.60 3.50
N ASN A 148 -6.10 3.21 2.64
CA ASN A 148 -5.57 1.86 2.58
C ASN A 148 -4.86 1.46 3.90
N PRO A 149 -5.31 0.41 4.61
CA PRO A 149 -4.69 -0.03 5.86
C PRO A 149 -3.50 -0.99 5.64
N LEU A 150 -3.20 -1.35 4.39
CA LEU A 150 -2.24 -2.38 4.01
C LEU A 150 -1.19 -1.83 3.01
N PRO A 151 -0.51 -0.69 3.33
CA PRO A 151 0.48 -0.12 2.42
C PRO A 151 1.56 -1.16 2.07
N VAL A 152 2.14 -1.05 0.89
CA VAL A 152 3.04 -1.99 0.23
C VAL A 152 2.31 -3.24 -0.26
N LEU A 153 1.61 -3.99 0.59
CA LEU A 153 0.84 -5.18 0.16
C LEU A 153 -0.28 -4.81 -0.81
N ILE A 154 -0.96 -3.69 -0.55
CA ILE A 154 -1.88 -3.03 -1.50
C ILE A 154 -1.20 -1.75 -1.95
N PRO A 155 -0.72 -1.67 -3.20
CA PRO A 155 0.27 -0.69 -3.63
C PRO A 155 -0.32 0.69 -3.95
N CYS A 156 -0.93 1.35 -2.96
CA CYS A 156 -1.50 2.70 -3.12
C CYS A 156 -0.45 3.78 -3.49
N HIS A 157 0.84 3.51 -3.25
CA HIS A 157 1.93 4.38 -3.69
C HIS A 157 2.07 4.45 -5.22
N LEU A 158 1.55 3.49 -5.98
CA LEU A 158 1.56 3.48 -7.44
C LEU A 158 0.55 4.45 -8.06
N ILE A 159 -0.36 5.02 -7.26
CA ILE A 159 -1.30 6.04 -7.75
C ILE A 159 -0.74 7.42 -7.46
N VAL A 160 -0.49 8.18 -8.54
CA VAL A 160 0.24 9.44 -8.50
C VAL A 160 -0.53 10.58 -9.20
N PRO A 161 -0.15 11.85 -9.05
CA PRO A 161 -0.72 12.95 -9.83
C PRO A 161 -0.53 12.74 -11.33
N LYS A 162 -1.43 13.29 -12.14
CA LYS A 162 -1.37 13.19 -13.60
C LYS A 162 -0.10 13.82 -14.16
N GLU A 163 0.27 14.97 -13.63
CA GLU A 163 1.49 15.70 -14.00
C GLU A 163 2.74 14.83 -13.79
N THR A 164 2.76 14.07 -12.70
CA THR A 164 3.85 13.13 -12.41
C THR A 164 3.89 11.99 -13.43
N MET A 165 2.73 11.42 -13.77
CA MET A 165 2.64 10.39 -14.81
C MET A 165 3.13 10.89 -16.17
N ASP A 166 2.72 12.09 -16.57
CA ASP A 166 3.12 12.70 -17.84
C ASP A 166 4.63 12.93 -17.87
N ARG A 167 5.21 13.38 -16.75
CA ARG A 167 6.65 13.55 -16.63
C ARG A 167 7.44 12.24 -16.66
N ILE A 168 6.92 11.18 -16.02
CA ILE A 168 7.50 9.83 -16.10
C ILE A 168 7.51 9.33 -17.54
N ARG A 169 6.39 9.50 -18.27
CA ARG A 169 6.30 9.13 -19.70
C ARG A 169 7.34 9.86 -20.56
N GLU A 170 7.51 11.16 -20.31
CA GLU A 170 8.51 11.97 -21.00
C GLU A 170 9.94 11.50 -20.71
N LEU A 171 10.28 11.30 -19.43
CA LEU A 171 11.60 10.83 -19.02
C LEU A 171 11.95 9.47 -19.63
N ARG A 172 10.99 8.55 -19.70
CA ARG A 172 11.19 7.23 -20.33
C ARG A 172 11.42 7.35 -21.83
N ARG A 173 10.60 8.13 -22.54
CA ARG A 173 10.80 8.36 -23.99
C ARG A 173 12.17 8.95 -24.28
N ASN A 174 12.64 9.88 -23.45
CA ASN A 174 13.96 10.48 -23.61
C ASN A 174 15.08 9.46 -23.31
N ALA A 175 14.93 8.60 -22.33
CA ALA A 175 15.88 7.53 -22.01
C ALA A 175 15.97 6.48 -23.15
N GLU A 176 14.87 6.13 -23.80
CA GLU A 176 14.84 5.22 -24.93
C GLU A 176 15.50 5.80 -26.19
N GLN A 177 15.40 7.13 -26.38
CA GLN A 177 16.01 7.84 -27.51
C GLN A 177 17.50 8.17 -27.31
N THR A 178 17.96 8.24 -26.08
CA THR A 178 19.36 8.42 -25.74
C THR A 178 19.96 7.04 -25.47
N LEU A 179 21.08 6.71 -26.13
CA LEU A 179 21.88 5.48 -25.89
C LEU A 179 22.43 5.39 -24.44
N PHE A 180 21.94 6.21 -23.55
CA PHE A 180 22.21 6.16 -22.12
C PHE A 180 21.46 4.97 -21.51
N LYS A 181 22.07 3.79 -21.56
CA LYS A 181 21.76 2.67 -20.67
C LYS A 181 22.28 3.00 -19.25
N GLY A 182 21.80 4.07 -18.66
CA GLY A 182 22.13 4.44 -17.31
C GLY A 182 20.90 4.36 -16.44
N GLU A 183 20.95 3.56 -15.41
CA GLU A 183 20.01 3.49 -14.30
C GLU A 183 19.98 4.78 -13.47
N ASP A 184 20.00 5.95 -14.15
CA ASP A 184 20.01 7.24 -13.46
C ASP A 184 18.60 7.58 -12.97
N LEU A 185 18.32 7.19 -11.73
CA LEU A 185 17.09 7.55 -11.03
C LEU A 185 17.03 9.02 -10.60
N PHE A 186 18.08 9.79 -10.80
CA PHE A 186 18.13 11.17 -10.33
C PHE A 186 16.97 12.05 -10.84
N PRO A 187 16.56 11.98 -12.13
CA PRO A 187 15.40 12.72 -12.59
C PRO A 187 14.09 12.31 -11.88
N PHE A 188 13.91 11.02 -11.61
CA PHE A 188 12.72 10.50 -10.94
C PHE A 188 12.67 10.90 -9.46
N ARG A 189 13.82 11.02 -8.77
CA ARG A 189 13.90 11.47 -7.36
C ARG A 189 13.34 12.87 -7.13
N LYS A 190 13.31 13.72 -8.17
CA LYS A 190 12.84 15.12 -8.10
C LYS A 190 11.33 15.25 -8.35
N LEU A 191 10.64 14.19 -8.74
CA LEU A 191 9.21 14.25 -9.02
C LEU A 191 8.38 14.35 -7.73
N ASP A 192 7.26 15.06 -7.81
CA ASP A 192 6.24 15.08 -6.76
C ASP A 192 5.26 13.92 -6.98
N TYR A 193 5.37 12.88 -6.19
CA TYR A 193 4.48 11.72 -6.24
C TYR A 193 3.14 11.95 -5.52
N GLY A 194 2.91 13.15 -4.97
CA GLY A 194 1.70 13.51 -4.25
C GLY A 194 1.69 13.06 -2.79
N GLU A 195 0.57 13.31 -2.14
CA GLU A 195 0.39 12.97 -0.73
C GLU A 195 0.36 11.45 -0.49
N TYR A 196 0.79 11.06 0.70
CA TYR A 196 0.77 9.68 1.17
C TYR A 196 0.51 9.62 2.68
N ALA A 197 -0.28 8.65 3.12
CA ALA A 197 -0.64 8.51 4.53
C ALA A 197 0.57 8.33 5.46
N LEU A 198 1.65 7.74 4.93
CA LEU A 198 2.91 7.52 5.66
C LEU A 198 4.01 8.52 5.28
N GLY A 199 3.66 9.62 4.61
CA GLY A 199 4.57 10.71 4.24
C GLY A 199 5.07 10.63 2.79
N ARG A 200 5.32 11.81 2.19
CA ARG A 200 5.73 11.97 0.78
C ARG A 200 7.07 11.31 0.47
N ASP A 201 8.04 11.41 1.39
CA ASP A 201 9.37 10.81 1.21
C ASP A 201 9.29 9.29 1.10
N LEU A 202 8.52 8.66 1.98
CA LEU A 202 8.31 7.21 1.92
C LEU A 202 7.61 6.82 0.61
N LYS A 203 6.61 7.59 0.15
CA LYS A 203 5.97 7.32 -1.14
C LYS A 203 6.97 7.33 -2.28
N ARG A 204 7.81 8.39 -2.34
CA ARG A 204 8.87 8.50 -3.34
C ARG A 204 9.79 7.28 -3.32
N ASP A 205 10.24 6.88 -2.14
CA ASP A 205 11.19 5.77 -2.00
C ASP A 205 10.55 4.42 -2.41
N LEU A 206 9.27 4.21 -2.08
CA LEU A 206 8.51 3.04 -2.52
C LEU A 206 8.36 3.02 -4.06
N VAL A 207 8.00 4.15 -4.67
CA VAL A 207 7.87 4.24 -6.14
C VAL A 207 9.21 4.03 -6.82
N LEU A 208 10.29 4.61 -6.31
CA LEU A 208 11.63 4.42 -6.87
C LEU A 208 12.07 2.96 -6.83
N ARG A 209 11.67 2.21 -5.80
CA ARG A 209 11.94 0.76 -5.73
C ARG A 209 11.16 -0.04 -6.77
N GLU A 210 9.98 0.42 -7.19
CA GLU A 210 9.20 -0.24 -8.26
C GLU A 210 9.75 0.05 -9.68
N ILE A 211 10.46 1.15 -9.85
CA ILE A 211 11.02 1.57 -11.14
C ILE A 211 12.30 0.77 -11.49
N HIS A 212 12.96 0.24 -10.46
CA HIS A 212 14.14 -0.63 -10.59
C HIS A 212 13.77 -2.07 -10.86
#